data_9e0326f2e670770fcf7c54e069180e2a
#
_entry.id   9e0326f2e670770fcf7c54e069180e2a
#
_cell.length_a   1.000
_cell.length_b   1.000
_cell.length_c   1.000
_cell.angle_alpha   90.00
_cell.angle_beta   90.00
_cell.angle_gamma   90.00
#
_symmetry.space_group_name_H-M   'P 1'
#
loop_
_entity.id
_entity.type
_entity.pdbx_description
1 polymer ?
#
loop_
_entity_poly.entity_id
_entity_poly.type
_entity_poly.pdbx_seq_one_letter_code
_entity_poly.pdbx_strand_id
1 'polypeptide(L)'
;MRNVKKVYPLAKTAGDLLDFYAPILDTLPTKKARDEYFDIIEDSLWVQYGATLKKYTMSQGAILIKLIDRECQRSSYQVIKDFRGSFSAFFYQTFARLWGYNLKEEYNSEGDDKDIEEIVVMIEKGYI
;
A
#
# COMPACT_ATOMS: atom_id res chain seq x y z
N MET A 1 -8.08 -10.33 13.03
CA MET A 1 -9.22 -9.46 12.65
C MET A 1 -9.02 -8.00 13.06
N ARG A 2 -8.71 -7.75 14.33
CA ARG A 2 -8.55 -6.37 14.85
C ARG A 2 -7.52 -5.55 14.06
N ASN A 3 -6.35 -6.14 13.78
CA ASN A 3 -5.27 -5.43 13.09
C ASN A 3 -5.63 -5.12 11.64
N VAL A 4 -6.27 -6.05 10.93
CA VAL A 4 -6.72 -5.83 9.56
C VAL A 4 -7.75 -4.71 9.52
N LYS A 5 -8.73 -4.76 10.41
CA LYS A 5 -9.78 -3.73 10.50
C LYS A 5 -9.19 -2.35 10.80
N LYS A 6 -8.15 -2.30 11.63
CA LYS A 6 -7.50 -1.05 12.02
C LYS A 6 -6.73 -0.42 10.86
N VAL A 7 -6.00 -1.24 10.08
CA VAL A 7 -5.12 -0.70 9.02
C VAL A 7 -5.81 -0.57 7.67
N TYR A 8 -6.92 -1.26 7.45
CA TYR A 8 -7.63 -1.26 6.17
C TYR A 8 -8.00 0.14 5.67
N PRO A 9 -8.58 1.03 6.51
CA PRO A 9 -8.93 2.37 6.03
C PRO A 9 -7.75 3.15 5.45
N LEU A 10 -6.57 3.03 6.08
CA LEU A 10 -5.37 3.70 5.58
C LEU A 10 -4.90 3.09 4.25
N ALA A 11 -4.92 1.76 4.14
CA ALA A 11 -4.57 1.08 2.90
C ALA A 11 -5.51 1.48 1.76
N LYS A 12 -6.81 1.55 2.03
CA LYS A 12 -7.82 1.98 1.05
C LYS A 12 -7.59 3.42 0.62
N THR A 13 -7.31 4.30 1.58
CA THR A 13 -7.02 5.71 1.28
C THR A 13 -5.75 5.84 0.44
N ALA A 14 -4.72 5.08 0.76
CA ALA A 14 -3.48 5.08 -0.03
C ALA A 14 -3.74 4.59 -1.45
N GLY A 15 -4.53 3.53 -1.62
CA GLY A 15 -4.92 3.03 -2.93
C GLY A 15 -5.69 4.06 -3.75
N ASP A 16 -6.64 4.74 -3.12
CA ASP A 16 -7.43 5.80 -3.78
C ASP A 16 -6.54 6.98 -4.20
N LEU A 17 -5.56 7.32 -3.37
CA LEU A 17 -4.61 8.39 -3.69
C LEU A 17 -3.72 8.00 -4.87
N LEU A 18 -3.30 6.74 -4.95
CA LEU A 18 -2.53 6.24 -6.09
C LEU A 18 -3.35 6.32 -7.38
N ASP A 19 -4.62 5.94 -7.32
CA ASP A 19 -5.52 6.03 -8.47
C ASP A 19 -5.74 7.50 -8.89
N PHE A 20 -5.73 8.42 -7.93
CA PHE A 20 -5.80 9.86 -8.23
C PHE A 20 -4.58 10.32 -9.04
N TYR A 21 -3.39 9.83 -8.72
CA TYR A 21 -2.16 10.20 -9.43
C TYR A 21 -1.94 9.41 -10.72
N ALA A 22 -2.64 8.29 -10.92
CA ALA A 22 -2.42 7.43 -12.08
C ALA A 22 -2.57 8.15 -13.43
N PRO A 23 -3.62 8.98 -13.66
CA PRO A 23 -3.73 9.71 -14.94
C PRO A 23 -2.55 10.65 -15.19
N ILE A 24 -2.01 11.26 -14.13
CA ILE A 24 -0.85 12.15 -14.24
C ILE A 24 0.39 11.34 -14.64
N LEU A 25 0.61 10.20 -13.99
CA LEU A 25 1.73 9.32 -14.33
C LEU A 25 1.66 8.83 -15.77
N ASP A 26 0.45 8.52 -16.26
CA ASP A 26 0.24 8.06 -17.63
C ASP A 26 0.56 9.15 -18.68
N THR A 27 0.49 10.43 -18.32
CA THR A 27 0.82 11.52 -19.25
C THR A 27 2.31 11.77 -19.36
N LEU A 28 3.13 11.24 -18.47
CA LEU A 28 4.57 11.49 -18.46
C LEU A 28 5.26 10.65 -19.54
N PRO A 29 6.10 11.29 -20.41
CA PRO A 29 6.59 10.63 -21.61
C PRO A 29 7.74 9.66 -21.39
N THR A 30 8.46 9.74 -20.28
CA THR A 30 9.64 8.92 -20.03
C THR A 30 9.55 8.22 -18.69
N LYS A 31 10.28 7.10 -18.58
CA LYS A 31 10.40 6.39 -17.30
C LYS A 31 11.04 7.28 -16.23
N LYS A 32 12.04 8.09 -16.61
CA LYS A 32 12.71 9.00 -15.69
C LYS A 32 11.73 10.01 -15.09
N ALA A 33 10.86 10.60 -15.92
CA ALA A 33 9.86 11.54 -15.46
C ALA A 33 8.85 10.87 -14.52
N ARG A 34 8.45 9.64 -14.82
CA ARG A 34 7.55 8.87 -13.95
C ARG A 34 8.20 8.56 -12.61
N ASP A 35 9.46 8.14 -12.60
CA ASP A 35 10.20 7.83 -11.37
C ASP A 35 10.37 9.08 -10.51
N GLU A 36 10.68 10.23 -11.08
CA GLU A 36 10.79 11.49 -10.36
C GLU A 36 9.46 11.91 -9.74
N TYR A 37 8.37 11.78 -10.48
CA TYR A 37 7.03 12.09 -9.98
C TYR A 37 6.62 11.09 -8.89
N PHE A 38 7.00 9.83 -9.03
CA PHE A 38 6.75 8.80 -8.04
C PHE A 38 7.41 9.13 -6.71
N ASP A 39 8.63 9.66 -6.73
CA ASP A 39 9.32 10.11 -5.52
C ASP A 39 8.52 11.22 -4.82
N ILE A 40 7.90 12.12 -5.58
CA ILE A 40 7.03 13.16 -5.03
C ILE A 40 5.81 12.54 -4.34
N ILE A 41 5.21 11.52 -4.95
CA ILE A 41 4.08 10.80 -4.36
C ILE A 41 4.50 10.13 -3.04
N GLU A 42 5.66 9.48 -3.00
CA GLU A 42 6.17 8.85 -1.79
C GLU A 42 6.40 9.87 -0.68
N ASP A 43 6.97 11.02 -1.00
CA ASP A 43 7.17 12.11 -0.04
C ASP A 43 5.82 12.63 0.49
N SER A 44 4.83 12.78 -0.36
CA SER A 44 3.47 13.17 0.04
C SER A 44 2.85 12.15 1.00
N LEU A 45 3.01 10.87 0.70
CA LEU A 45 2.51 9.80 1.57
C LEU A 45 3.18 9.85 2.93
N TRP A 46 4.49 10.08 2.96
CA TRP A 46 5.23 10.20 4.22
C TRP A 46 4.77 11.40 5.04
N VAL A 47 4.60 12.56 4.40
CA VAL A 47 4.13 13.78 5.08
C VAL A 47 2.73 13.58 5.66
N GLN A 48 1.83 12.96 4.89
CA GLN A 48 0.44 12.80 5.32
C GLN A 48 0.26 11.69 6.36
N TYR A 49 1.00 10.60 6.26
CA TYR A 49 0.74 9.38 7.03
C TYR A 49 1.90 8.94 7.93
N GLY A 50 3.04 9.61 7.85
CA GLY A 50 4.23 9.20 8.61
C GLY A 50 3.99 9.10 10.11
N ALA A 51 3.28 10.05 10.69
CA ALA A 51 2.96 10.03 12.12
C ALA A 51 2.06 8.83 12.48
N THR A 52 1.09 8.51 11.63
CA THR A 52 0.22 7.36 11.82
C THR A 52 1.00 6.06 11.69
N LEU A 53 1.90 5.98 10.70
CA LEU A 53 2.73 4.79 10.47
C LEU A 53 3.60 4.49 11.68
N LYS A 54 4.15 5.51 12.32
CA LYS A 54 5.00 5.36 13.51
C LYS A 54 4.25 4.76 14.70
N LYS A 55 2.94 4.87 14.74
CA LYS A 55 2.11 4.35 15.82
C LYS A 55 1.71 2.88 15.63
N TYR A 56 1.91 2.34 14.43
CA TYR A 56 1.56 0.95 14.17
C TYR A 56 2.57 0.00 14.81
N THR A 57 2.06 -1.14 15.27
CA THR A 57 2.92 -2.25 15.67
C THR A 57 3.51 -2.91 14.43
N MET A 58 4.49 -3.76 14.65
CA MET A 58 5.15 -4.54 13.61
C MET A 58 4.16 -5.40 12.81
N SER A 59 3.25 -6.08 13.52
CA SER A 59 2.21 -6.88 12.87
C SER A 59 1.26 -6.04 12.05
N GLN A 60 0.90 -4.85 12.54
CA GLN A 60 0.05 -3.93 11.81
C GLN A 60 0.75 -3.38 10.57
N GLY A 61 2.05 -3.07 10.67
CA GLY A 61 2.85 -2.65 9.54
C GLY A 61 2.93 -3.71 8.45
N ALA A 62 3.14 -4.97 8.83
CA ALA A 62 3.18 -6.07 7.88
C ALA A 62 1.85 -6.22 7.14
N ILE A 63 0.74 -6.14 7.85
CA ILE A 63 -0.60 -6.21 7.25
C ILE A 63 -0.84 -5.02 6.33
N LEU A 64 -0.42 -3.82 6.73
CA LEU A 64 -0.58 -2.62 5.90
C LEU A 64 0.15 -2.76 4.56
N ILE A 65 1.39 -3.25 4.57
CA ILE A 65 2.15 -3.47 3.34
C ILE A 65 1.40 -4.44 2.41
N LYS A 66 0.90 -5.53 2.96
CA LYS A 66 0.13 -6.51 2.20
C LYS A 66 -1.15 -5.92 1.62
N LEU A 67 -1.86 -5.10 2.38
CA LEU A 67 -3.09 -4.46 1.91
C LEU A 67 -2.82 -3.40 0.84
N ILE A 68 -1.72 -2.68 0.95
CA ILE A 68 -1.32 -1.72 -0.11
C ILE A 68 -0.98 -2.48 -1.39
N ASP A 69 -0.24 -3.57 -1.30
CA ASP A 69 0.04 -4.43 -2.46
C ASP A 69 -1.26 -4.94 -3.09
N ARG A 70 -2.22 -5.35 -2.27
CA ARG A 70 -3.55 -5.77 -2.74
C ARG A 70 -4.25 -4.66 -3.52
N GLU A 71 -4.26 -3.44 -2.99
CA GLU A 71 -4.89 -2.30 -3.67
C GLU A 71 -4.22 -2.00 -5.01
N CYS A 72 -2.90 -2.11 -5.09
CA CYS A 72 -2.16 -1.94 -6.34
C CYS A 72 -2.51 -3.04 -7.35
N GLN A 73 -2.62 -4.30 -6.92
CA GLN A 73 -2.99 -5.41 -7.80
C GLN A 73 -4.39 -5.23 -8.39
N ARG A 74 -5.30 -4.60 -7.65
CA ARG A 74 -6.69 -4.40 -8.05
C ARG A 74 -6.95 -3.08 -8.77
N SER A 75 -5.93 -2.24 -8.94
CA SER A 75 -6.08 -0.99 -9.65
C SER A 75 -6.52 -1.22 -11.11
N SER A 76 -7.38 -0.36 -11.60
CA SER A 76 -7.75 -0.35 -13.02
C SER A 76 -6.67 0.29 -13.90
N TYR A 77 -5.68 0.92 -13.31
CA TYR A 77 -4.60 1.61 -14.03
C TYR A 77 -3.36 0.74 -14.09
N GLN A 78 -2.89 0.47 -15.32
CA GLN A 78 -1.70 -0.36 -15.52
C GLN A 78 -0.45 0.27 -14.88
N VAL A 79 -0.34 1.60 -14.92
CA VAL A 79 0.81 2.29 -14.31
C VAL A 79 0.92 2.01 -12.82
N ILE A 80 -0.19 1.90 -12.10
CA ILE A 80 -0.18 1.57 -10.67
C ILE A 80 0.30 0.13 -10.47
N LYS A 81 -0.16 -0.80 -11.30
CA LYS A 81 0.30 -2.19 -11.24
C LYS A 81 1.79 -2.29 -11.54
N ASP A 82 2.30 -1.51 -12.48
CA ASP A 82 3.71 -1.49 -12.84
C ASP A 82 4.58 -0.98 -11.70
N PHE A 83 4.09 -0.02 -10.91
CA PHE A 83 4.81 0.52 -9.77
C PHE A 83 4.54 -0.20 -8.45
N ARG A 84 3.77 -1.28 -8.47
CA ARG A 84 3.41 -2.04 -7.26
C ARG A 84 4.63 -2.40 -6.41
N GLY A 85 5.67 -2.92 -7.04
CA GLY A 85 6.90 -3.29 -6.35
C GLY A 85 7.60 -2.10 -5.69
N SER A 86 7.58 -0.93 -6.32
CA SER A 86 8.18 0.28 -5.79
C SER A 86 7.42 0.80 -4.57
N PHE A 87 6.08 0.74 -4.59
CA PHE A 87 5.26 1.12 -3.44
C PHE A 87 5.50 0.18 -2.26
N SER A 88 5.49 -1.12 -2.50
CA SER A 88 5.76 -2.10 -1.47
C SER A 88 7.15 -1.90 -0.87
N ALA A 89 8.16 -1.61 -1.71
CA ALA A 89 9.51 -1.33 -1.26
C ALA A 89 9.59 -0.07 -0.40
N PHE A 90 8.85 0.98 -0.76
CA PHE A 90 8.81 2.21 0.03
C PHE A 90 8.29 1.95 1.45
N PHE A 91 7.13 1.30 1.58
CA PHE A 91 6.57 0.99 2.88
C PHE A 91 7.44 0.00 3.65
N TYR A 92 7.99 -0.98 2.96
CA TYR A 92 8.91 -1.93 3.51
C TYR A 92 10.14 -1.26 4.12
N GLN A 93 10.79 -0.35 3.38
CA GLN A 93 11.96 0.37 3.87
C GLN A 93 11.61 1.29 5.04
N THR A 94 10.43 1.92 4.99
CA THR A 94 9.94 2.76 6.07
C THR A 94 9.80 1.96 7.36
N PHE A 95 9.14 0.80 7.29
CA PHE A 95 8.92 -0.04 8.46
C PHE A 95 10.21 -0.72 8.93
N ALA A 96 11.08 -1.14 8.03
CA ALA A 96 12.38 -1.69 8.40
C ALA A 96 13.22 -0.66 9.17
N ARG A 97 13.15 0.60 8.77
CA ARG A 97 13.83 1.68 9.46
C ARG A 97 13.25 1.93 10.85
N LEU A 98 11.92 1.84 11.01
CA LEU A 98 11.25 2.07 12.28
C LEU A 98 11.40 0.90 13.24
N TRP A 99 11.36 -0.34 12.77
CA TRP A 99 11.34 -1.55 13.61
C TRP A 99 12.52 -2.49 13.38
N GLY A 100 13.40 -2.16 12.44
CA GLY A 100 14.66 -2.89 12.28
C GLY A 100 14.57 -4.23 11.62
N TYR A 101 13.48 -4.56 10.89
CA TYR A 101 13.43 -5.80 10.17
C TYR A 101 12.61 -5.83 8.88
N ASN A 102 12.66 -6.99 8.23
CA ASN A 102 12.34 -7.23 6.85
C ASN A 102 10.92 -7.76 6.68
N LEU A 103 10.01 -6.96 6.06
CA LEU A 103 8.60 -7.31 5.86
C LEU A 103 8.29 -7.63 4.39
N LYS A 104 9.24 -8.21 3.67
CA LYS A 104 9.19 -8.36 2.22
C LYS A 104 8.35 -9.57 1.80
N GLU A 105 7.03 -9.40 1.78
CA GLU A 105 6.11 -10.43 1.33
C GLU A 105 5.05 -9.83 0.41
N GLU A 106 4.75 -10.51 -0.70
CA GLU A 106 3.67 -10.11 -1.60
C GLU A 106 2.33 -10.62 -1.08
N TYR A 107 1.27 -9.86 -1.37
CA TYR A 107 -0.09 -10.26 -1.00
C TYR A 107 -0.56 -11.40 -1.88
N ASN A 108 -1.08 -12.48 -1.26
CA ASN A 108 -1.60 -13.66 -1.94
C ASN A 108 -2.96 -14.04 -1.36
N SER A 109 -4.03 -13.55 -1.99
CA SER A 109 -5.40 -13.72 -1.51
C SER A 109 -5.88 -15.18 -1.46
N GLU A 110 -5.28 -16.05 -2.27
CA GLU A 110 -5.67 -17.47 -2.34
C GLU A 110 -4.74 -18.39 -1.53
N GLY A 111 -3.61 -17.87 -1.05
CA GLY A 111 -2.62 -18.60 -0.29
C GLY A 111 -2.48 -18.10 1.13
N ASP A 112 -1.29 -17.62 1.47
CA ASP A 112 -0.94 -17.22 2.84
C ASP A 112 -1.81 -16.08 3.38
N ASP A 113 -2.37 -15.24 2.51
CA ASP A 113 -3.16 -14.08 2.92
C ASP A 113 -4.67 -14.29 2.78
N LYS A 114 -5.10 -15.54 2.66
CA LYS A 114 -6.52 -15.89 2.50
C LYS A 114 -7.38 -15.35 3.66
N ASP A 115 -6.91 -15.49 4.90
CA ASP A 115 -7.64 -15.00 6.07
C ASP A 115 -7.79 -13.48 6.05
N ILE A 116 -6.74 -12.77 5.63
CA ILE A 116 -6.78 -11.32 5.46
C ILE A 116 -7.78 -10.95 4.39
N GLU A 117 -7.78 -11.65 3.24
CA GLU A 117 -8.70 -11.39 2.15
C GLU A 117 -10.15 -11.58 2.59
N GLU A 118 -10.45 -12.62 3.35
CA GLU A 118 -11.80 -12.86 3.87
C GLU A 118 -12.27 -11.72 4.77
N ILE A 119 -11.40 -11.22 5.64
CA ILE A 119 -11.72 -10.10 6.52
C ILE A 119 -11.95 -8.82 5.72
N VAL A 120 -11.12 -8.54 4.73
CA VAL A 120 -11.24 -7.36 3.88
C VAL A 120 -12.57 -7.40 3.12
N VAL A 121 -12.94 -8.54 2.55
CA VAL A 121 -14.22 -8.70 1.85
C VAL A 121 -15.39 -8.42 2.79
N MET A 122 -15.33 -8.91 4.04
CA MET A 122 -16.37 -8.62 5.03
C MET A 122 -16.47 -7.13 5.34
N ILE A 123 -15.34 -6.44 5.45
CA ILE A 123 -15.32 -4.97 5.65
C ILE A 123 -15.97 -4.26 4.47
N GLU A 124 -15.58 -4.63 3.24
CA GLU A 124 -16.11 -4.00 2.02
C GLU A 124 -17.62 -4.21 1.85
N LYS A 125 -18.13 -5.33 2.37
CA LYS A 125 -19.56 -5.64 2.34
C LYS A 125 -20.33 -5.06 3.53
N GLY A 126 -19.66 -4.42 4.46
CA GLY A 126 -20.30 -3.82 5.63
C GLY A 126 -20.68 -4.79 6.73
N TYR A 127 -20.14 -6.01 6.75
CA TYR A 127 -20.48 -7.00 7.76
C TYR A 127 -19.78 -6.76 9.11
N ILE A 128 -18.65 -6.06 9.09
CA ILE A 128 -17.90 -5.76 10.31
C ILE A 128 -17.31 -4.33 10.31
#